data_c97b45311b0f6e428425bd7374cc50c6
#
_entry.id   c97b45311b0f6e428425bd7374cc50c6
#
_cell.length_a   1.000
_cell.length_b   1.000
_cell.length_c   1.000
_cell.angle_alpha   90.00
_cell.angle_beta   90.00
_cell.angle_gamma   90.00
#
_symmetry.space_group_name_H-M   'P 1'
#
loop_
_entity.id
_entity.type
_entity.pdbx_description
1 polymer ?
#
loop_
_entity_poly.entity_id
_entity_poly.type
_entity_poly.pdbx_seq_one_letter_code
_entity_poly.pdbx_strand_id
1 'polypeptide(L)'
;MGNQKDNRHIYLTKRSLLKEEYNSGRLSELYSSLVDQHQISVIIPIKNEFPDFFSTLESLNQSWLSFCETSFCEKSSCEKEKILVILVVNALKDDSDEVINNNEKLLFALEEAKNQEKYKGLDFFVVNLNPPMGFLPEKQGVGYARKLGMDYAIFFDCKILACLDGDTLVEKNYVETLYQFSKDVKEKGELFAVTDFFHQKAENQFYQKAIDSYEGFLKFHSKKLEECGTPFYPVALGPTLVSSNYAYCAVNGMNLKVAGEDFYFLQSLIKLKIADGKTLKTTMLNTSVFPSSRISDRVLFGTGSRINELVEDAKNMSQSCDNDKILEKISYPYYDEWIYDEFKKFFAEKNPEVTKLKDFLEDEKFLENFDKMKKNYGKSQNRFEAAFHTWFDGLKIIRGIHFLEKN
;
A
#
# COMPACT_ATOMS: atom_id res chain seq x y z
N MET A 1 -22.74 14.22 3.36
CA MET A 1 -22.48 13.84 4.76
C MET A 1 -23.37 12.69 5.27
N GLY A 2 -24.63 12.54 4.87
CA GLY A 2 -25.48 11.40 5.27
C GLY A 2 -24.93 10.02 4.85
N ASN A 3 -24.38 9.90 3.65
CA ASN A 3 -23.87 8.63 3.10
C ASN A 3 -22.60 8.07 3.76
N GLN A 4 -21.78 8.87 4.44
CA GLN A 4 -20.52 8.38 5.00
C GLN A 4 -20.70 7.54 6.28
N LYS A 5 -21.57 7.99 7.19
CA LYS A 5 -21.89 7.23 8.43
C LYS A 5 -22.58 5.91 8.12
N ASP A 6 -23.48 5.91 7.15
CA ASP A 6 -24.16 4.69 6.69
C ASP A 6 -23.16 3.70 6.08
N ASN A 7 -22.21 4.16 5.27
CA ASN A 7 -21.22 3.32 4.62
C ASN A 7 -20.26 2.65 5.62
N ARG A 8 -19.78 3.40 6.63
CA ARG A 8 -18.95 2.88 7.72
C ARG A 8 -19.70 1.82 8.54
N HIS A 9 -20.94 2.09 8.93
CA HIS A 9 -21.78 1.14 9.67
C HIS A 9 -22.02 -0.14 8.86
N ILE A 10 -22.37 -0.02 7.58
CA ILE A 10 -22.57 -1.17 6.68
C ILE A 10 -21.27 -1.98 6.55
N TYR A 11 -20.13 -1.32 6.44
CA TYR A 11 -18.84 -1.99 6.37
C TYR A 11 -18.54 -2.78 7.65
N LEU A 12 -18.64 -2.14 8.81
CA LEU A 12 -18.35 -2.77 10.10
C LEU A 12 -19.29 -3.96 10.39
N THR A 13 -20.55 -3.85 10.03
CA THR A 13 -21.55 -4.92 10.29
C THR A 13 -21.45 -6.11 9.35
N LYS A 14 -20.93 -5.92 8.11
CA LYS A 14 -21.05 -6.95 7.06
C LYS A 14 -19.73 -7.39 6.44
N ARG A 15 -18.68 -6.54 6.44
CA ARG A 15 -17.46 -6.73 5.64
C ARG A 15 -16.17 -6.76 6.45
N SER A 16 -16.16 -6.10 7.60
CA SER A 16 -15.01 -6.06 8.50
C SER A 16 -14.66 -7.44 9.05
N LEU A 17 -13.39 -7.66 9.34
CA LEU A 17 -12.94 -8.80 10.15
C LEU A 17 -13.48 -8.74 11.59
N LEU A 18 -13.86 -7.55 12.05
CA LEU A 18 -14.40 -7.27 13.39
C LEU A 18 -15.93 -7.34 13.47
N LYS A 19 -16.61 -7.83 12.43
CA LYS A 19 -18.08 -7.76 12.31
C LYS A 19 -18.83 -8.46 13.45
N GLU A 20 -18.29 -9.55 13.97
CA GLU A 20 -18.95 -10.33 15.05
C GLU A 20 -18.84 -9.57 16.37
N GLU A 21 -17.65 -9.09 16.71
CA GLU A 21 -17.40 -8.29 17.91
C GLU A 21 -18.10 -6.92 17.85
N TYR A 22 -18.20 -6.33 16.65
CA TYR A 22 -18.94 -5.10 16.44
C TYR A 22 -20.44 -5.30 16.64
N ASN A 23 -21.01 -6.34 16.02
CA ASN A 23 -22.45 -6.63 16.11
C ASN A 23 -22.88 -7.07 17.52
N SER A 24 -21.99 -7.72 18.27
CA SER A 24 -22.25 -8.09 19.67
C SER A 24 -22.15 -6.92 20.66
N GLY A 25 -21.63 -5.76 20.23
CA GLY A 25 -21.34 -4.61 21.09
C GLY A 25 -20.03 -4.70 21.88
N ARG A 26 -19.33 -5.83 21.83
CA ARG A 26 -18.09 -6.06 22.58
C ARG A 26 -16.99 -5.02 22.31
N LEU A 27 -16.83 -4.59 21.06
CA LEU A 27 -15.83 -3.54 20.72
C LEU A 27 -16.17 -2.22 21.39
N SER A 28 -17.45 -1.84 21.39
CA SER A 28 -17.89 -0.59 22.02
C SER A 28 -17.72 -0.63 23.54
N GLU A 29 -17.97 -1.77 24.18
CA GLU A 29 -17.72 -1.96 25.61
C GLU A 29 -16.23 -1.79 25.95
N LEU A 30 -15.34 -2.35 25.14
CA LEU A 30 -13.91 -2.37 25.42
C LEU A 30 -13.20 -1.06 25.03
N TYR A 31 -13.61 -0.41 23.94
CA TYR A 31 -12.81 0.62 23.27
C TYR A 31 -13.56 1.90 22.92
N SER A 32 -14.73 2.17 23.52
CA SER A 32 -15.53 3.39 23.24
C SER A 32 -14.75 4.69 23.46
N SER A 33 -13.83 4.72 24.42
CA SER A 33 -13.01 5.89 24.73
C SER A 33 -12.01 6.26 23.62
N LEU A 34 -11.71 5.36 22.70
CA LEU A 34 -10.79 5.59 21.58
C LEU A 34 -11.51 6.03 20.30
N VAL A 35 -12.85 5.93 20.28
CA VAL A 35 -13.65 6.28 19.09
C VAL A 35 -13.65 7.80 18.91
N ASP A 36 -13.41 8.26 17.67
CA ASP A 36 -13.39 9.68 17.26
C ASP A 36 -12.36 10.55 17.99
N GLN A 37 -11.29 9.94 18.51
CA GLN A 37 -10.20 10.68 19.18
C GLN A 37 -9.08 11.07 18.22
N HIS A 38 -8.91 10.34 17.10
CA HIS A 38 -7.79 10.52 16.19
C HIS A 38 -8.28 10.73 14.75
N GLN A 39 -7.73 11.74 14.08
CA GLN A 39 -8.00 11.94 12.65
C GLN A 39 -7.21 10.96 11.78
N ILE A 40 -5.98 10.67 12.17
CA ILE A 40 -5.02 9.88 11.40
C ILE A 40 -4.67 8.61 12.15
N SER A 41 -4.70 7.49 11.44
CA SER A 41 -4.12 6.23 11.91
C SER A 41 -3.01 5.77 10.97
N VAL A 42 -1.95 5.24 11.55
CA VAL A 42 -0.86 4.56 10.85
C VAL A 42 -0.91 3.09 11.23
N ILE A 43 -1.11 2.22 10.24
CA ILE A 43 -1.29 0.78 10.41
C ILE A 43 0.00 0.07 10.07
N ILE A 44 0.54 -0.69 11.03
CA ILE A 44 1.83 -1.37 10.90
C ILE A 44 1.67 -2.85 11.26
N PRO A 45 1.64 -3.76 10.27
CA PRO A 45 1.79 -5.19 10.51
C PRO A 45 3.22 -5.48 10.91
N ILE A 46 3.41 -6.30 11.96
CA ILE A 46 4.72 -6.60 12.54
C ILE A 46 4.89 -8.09 12.72
N LYS A 47 6.00 -8.62 12.20
CA LYS A 47 6.41 -10.00 12.39
C LYS A 47 7.93 -10.08 12.38
N ASN A 48 8.54 -10.47 13.52
CA ASN A 48 10.00 -10.63 13.65
C ASN A 48 10.79 -9.34 13.31
N GLU A 49 10.39 -8.20 13.91
CA GLU A 49 10.96 -6.88 13.61
C GLU A 49 11.69 -6.24 14.82
N PHE A 50 11.87 -6.96 15.91
CA PHE A 50 12.64 -6.42 17.05
C PHE A 50 14.14 -6.67 16.84
N PRO A 51 15.01 -5.67 17.06
CA PRO A 51 14.73 -4.31 17.56
C PRO A 51 14.47 -3.26 16.46
N ASP A 52 14.59 -3.59 15.17
CA ASP A 52 14.62 -2.66 14.04
C ASP A 52 13.36 -1.79 13.93
N PHE A 53 12.22 -2.30 14.38
CA PHE A 53 10.95 -1.57 14.45
C PHE A 53 11.05 -0.23 15.16
N PHE A 54 11.91 -0.09 16.18
CA PHE A 54 12.05 1.16 16.89
C PHE A 54 12.62 2.30 16.03
N SER A 55 13.36 1.98 14.98
CA SER A 55 13.79 2.99 13.99
C SER A 55 12.60 3.54 13.20
N THR A 56 11.64 2.69 12.82
CA THR A 56 10.37 3.11 12.20
C THR A 56 9.59 4.01 13.14
N LEU A 57 9.42 3.59 14.39
CA LEU A 57 8.69 4.36 15.39
C LEU A 57 9.36 5.71 15.68
N GLU A 58 10.68 5.76 15.75
CA GLU A 58 11.44 6.99 15.94
C GLU A 58 11.28 7.95 14.76
N SER A 59 11.35 7.45 13.51
CA SER A 59 11.16 8.28 12.33
C SER A 59 9.74 8.89 12.28
N LEU A 60 8.73 8.12 12.66
CA LEU A 60 7.35 8.60 12.75
C LEU A 60 7.19 9.67 13.84
N ASN A 61 7.82 9.45 15.01
CA ASN A 61 7.83 10.42 16.08
C ASN A 61 8.56 11.72 15.71
N GLN A 62 9.69 11.64 15.02
CA GLN A 62 10.40 12.83 14.51
C GLN A 62 9.55 13.60 13.50
N SER A 63 8.80 12.90 12.65
CA SER A 63 7.85 13.53 11.75
C SER A 63 6.72 14.25 12.48
N TRP A 64 6.17 13.65 13.56
CA TRP A 64 5.17 14.32 14.38
C TRP A 64 5.72 15.56 15.10
N LEU A 65 6.92 15.47 15.66
CA LEU A 65 7.59 16.62 16.29
C LEU A 65 7.81 17.75 15.29
N SER A 66 8.26 17.43 14.07
CA SER A 66 8.41 18.40 12.99
C SER A 66 7.08 19.08 12.64
N PHE A 67 5.99 18.31 12.55
CA PHE A 67 4.65 18.83 12.34
C PHE A 67 4.22 19.83 13.42
N CYS A 68 4.53 19.56 14.70
CA CYS A 68 4.23 20.46 15.82
C CYS A 68 4.98 21.80 15.74
N GLU A 69 6.11 21.86 15.03
CA GLU A 69 6.88 23.10 14.83
C GLU A 69 6.34 23.95 13.67
N THR A 70 5.47 23.38 12.81
CA THR A 70 4.89 24.11 11.68
C THR A 70 3.75 25.03 12.11
N SER A 71 3.46 26.05 11.29
CA SER A 71 2.31 26.93 11.47
C SER A 71 0.96 26.22 11.25
N PHE A 72 1.00 24.98 10.78
CA PHE A 72 -0.17 24.14 10.56
C PHE A 72 -0.81 23.67 11.87
N CYS A 73 0.01 23.53 12.91
CA CYS A 73 -0.41 23.19 14.25
C CYS A 73 -0.51 24.47 15.09
N GLU A 74 -1.71 24.84 15.52
CA GLU A 74 -1.85 25.85 16.56
C GLU A 74 -1.17 25.32 17.82
N LYS A 75 -0.17 26.02 18.37
CA LYS A 75 0.67 25.58 19.48
C LYS A 75 -0.09 25.02 20.71
N SER A 76 -1.37 25.40 20.85
CA SER A 76 -2.27 24.89 21.91
C SER A 76 -3.03 23.61 21.52
N SER A 77 -2.98 23.17 20.26
CA SER A 77 -3.72 22.01 19.75
C SER A 77 -2.84 20.80 19.42
N CYS A 78 -1.52 20.96 19.32
CA CYS A 78 -0.61 19.86 18.98
C CYS A 78 -0.74 18.65 19.92
N GLU A 79 -0.96 18.88 21.22
CA GLU A 79 -1.21 17.79 22.17
C GLU A 79 -2.52 17.04 21.92
N LYS A 80 -3.45 17.65 21.14
CA LYS A 80 -4.74 17.04 20.76
C LYS A 80 -4.70 16.37 19.40
N GLU A 81 -3.67 16.64 18.59
CA GLU A 81 -3.50 16.09 17.24
C GLU A 81 -2.48 14.93 17.22
N LYS A 82 -2.71 13.95 18.10
CA LYS A 82 -1.93 12.74 18.13
C LYS A 82 -2.28 11.81 16.99
N ILE A 83 -1.35 10.94 16.63
CA ILE A 83 -1.53 9.88 15.65
C ILE A 83 -1.82 8.58 16.37
N LEU A 84 -2.83 7.85 15.91
CA LEU A 84 -3.06 6.49 16.36
C LEU A 84 -2.19 5.51 15.57
N VAL A 85 -1.22 4.90 16.22
CA VAL A 85 -0.39 3.84 15.62
C VAL A 85 -0.98 2.49 15.99
N ILE A 86 -1.54 1.81 14.99
CA ILE A 86 -2.15 0.48 15.15
C ILE A 86 -1.13 -0.58 14.75
N LEU A 87 -0.65 -1.30 15.75
CA LEU A 87 0.39 -2.31 15.63
C LEU A 87 -0.23 -3.70 15.64
N VAL A 88 -0.12 -4.45 14.55
CA VAL A 88 -0.62 -5.82 14.48
C VAL A 88 0.56 -6.79 14.55
N VAL A 89 0.94 -7.15 15.77
CA VAL A 89 2.00 -8.12 16.03
C VAL A 89 1.46 -9.51 15.78
N ASN A 90 2.04 -10.24 14.84
CA ASN A 90 1.44 -11.47 14.33
C ASN A 90 2.46 -12.59 14.14
N ALA A 91 1.98 -13.82 14.29
CA ALA A 91 2.69 -15.05 14.00
C ALA A 91 1.77 -16.06 13.31
N LEU A 92 2.35 -17.00 12.56
CA LEU A 92 1.70 -18.18 12.05
C LEU A 92 1.94 -19.37 13.01
N LYS A 93 1.12 -20.41 12.92
CA LYS A 93 1.28 -21.60 13.77
C LYS A 93 2.58 -22.37 13.53
N ASP A 94 3.09 -22.26 12.31
CA ASP A 94 4.33 -22.93 11.84
C ASP A 94 5.56 -22.03 11.88
N ASP A 95 5.43 -20.81 12.43
CA ASP A 95 6.57 -19.95 12.68
C ASP A 95 7.48 -20.56 13.77
N SER A 96 8.78 -20.30 13.66
CA SER A 96 9.77 -20.78 14.63
C SER A 96 9.63 -20.07 15.98
N ASP A 97 10.13 -20.73 17.02
CA ASP A 97 10.23 -20.14 18.37
C ASP A 97 11.02 -18.82 18.38
N GLU A 98 11.97 -18.66 17.44
CA GLU A 98 12.73 -17.43 17.28
C GLU A 98 11.81 -16.25 16.90
N VAL A 99 10.90 -16.45 15.94
CA VAL A 99 9.91 -15.44 15.53
C VAL A 99 8.99 -15.07 16.70
N ILE A 100 8.46 -16.11 17.38
CA ILE A 100 7.54 -15.93 18.51
C ILE A 100 8.24 -15.14 19.64
N ASN A 101 9.44 -15.54 20.02
CA ASN A 101 10.21 -14.87 21.07
C ASN A 101 10.63 -13.44 20.68
N ASN A 102 10.92 -13.19 19.41
CA ASN A 102 11.22 -11.84 18.92
C ASN A 102 9.99 -10.93 19.03
N ASN A 103 8.81 -11.43 18.66
CA ASN A 103 7.54 -10.72 18.83
C ASN A 103 7.22 -10.46 20.31
N GLU A 104 7.52 -11.41 21.22
CA GLU A 104 7.33 -11.21 22.67
C GLU A 104 8.22 -10.09 23.21
N LYS A 105 9.50 -10.06 22.80
CA LYS A 105 10.43 -8.97 23.16
C LYS A 105 9.92 -7.63 22.69
N LEU A 106 9.38 -7.58 21.45
CA LEU A 106 8.78 -6.36 20.92
C LEU A 106 7.57 -5.93 21.75
N LEU A 107 6.65 -6.84 22.07
CA LEU A 107 5.46 -6.53 22.85
C LEU A 107 5.82 -5.98 24.22
N PHE A 108 6.81 -6.55 24.89
CA PHE A 108 7.33 -6.04 26.16
C PHE A 108 7.90 -4.62 26.01
N ALA A 109 8.77 -4.41 25.03
CA ALA A 109 9.38 -3.11 24.78
C ALA A 109 8.34 -2.02 24.38
N LEU A 110 7.24 -2.40 23.72
CA LEU A 110 6.14 -1.49 23.39
C LEU A 110 5.38 -1.02 24.63
N GLU A 111 5.17 -1.89 25.63
CA GLU A 111 4.55 -1.47 26.90
C GLU A 111 5.41 -0.44 27.65
N GLU A 112 6.73 -0.57 27.59
CA GLU A 112 7.64 0.44 28.12
C GLU A 112 7.61 1.74 27.30
N ALA A 113 7.57 1.63 25.97
CA ALA A 113 7.55 2.78 25.05
C ALA A 113 6.31 3.66 25.21
N LYS A 114 5.14 3.08 25.49
CA LYS A 114 3.87 3.81 25.70
C LYS A 114 3.99 4.89 26.79
N ASN A 115 4.83 4.68 27.78
CA ASN A 115 5.00 5.58 28.91
C ASN A 115 6.18 6.55 28.74
N GLN A 116 6.89 6.53 27.62
CA GLN A 116 8.03 7.39 27.39
C GLN A 116 7.58 8.74 26.82
N GLU A 117 8.01 9.83 27.47
CA GLU A 117 7.73 11.21 27.04
C GLU A 117 8.12 11.47 25.57
N LYS A 118 9.15 10.81 25.09
CA LYS A 118 9.58 10.97 23.70
C LYS A 118 8.52 10.56 22.67
N TYR A 119 7.59 9.67 22.99
CA TYR A 119 6.52 9.22 22.08
C TYR A 119 5.16 9.85 22.37
N LYS A 120 5.12 10.96 23.09
CA LYS A 120 3.87 11.62 23.53
C LYS A 120 2.91 12.01 22.39
N GLY A 121 3.39 12.12 21.16
CA GLY A 121 2.60 12.40 19.97
C GLY A 121 1.95 11.17 19.34
N LEU A 122 2.29 9.99 19.81
CA LEU A 122 1.85 8.71 19.27
C LEU A 122 1.04 7.96 20.32
N ASP A 123 -0.21 7.67 20.02
CA ASP A 123 -1.01 6.74 20.83
C ASP A 123 -0.95 5.34 20.21
N PHE A 124 -0.65 4.32 21.00
CA PHE A 124 -0.46 2.96 20.51
C PHE A 124 -1.67 2.08 20.79
N PHE A 125 -2.18 1.44 19.76
CA PHE A 125 -3.14 0.35 19.85
C PHE A 125 -2.51 -0.94 19.34
N VAL A 126 -2.28 -1.91 20.24
CA VAL A 126 -1.60 -3.16 19.91
C VAL A 126 -2.62 -4.29 19.76
N VAL A 127 -2.67 -4.89 18.58
CA VAL A 127 -3.40 -6.12 18.30
C VAL A 127 -2.40 -7.26 18.38
N ASN A 128 -2.52 -8.10 19.41
CA ASN A 128 -1.60 -9.21 19.64
C ASN A 128 -2.15 -10.51 19.07
N LEU A 129 -1.57 -10.97 17.95
CA LEU A 129 -1.78 -12.27 17.32
C LEU A 129 -0.50 -13.13 17.42
N ASN A 130 0.25 -13.00 18.54
CA ASN A 130 1.38 -13.84 18.90
C ASN A 130 0.98 -14.77 20.04
N PRO A 131 1.43 -16.03 20.08
CA PRO A 131 1.13 -16.93 21.19
C PRO A 131 1.48 -16.34 22.56
N PRO A 132 0.76 -16.67 23.62
CA PRO A 132 -0.42 -17.55 23.67
C PRO A 132 -1.73 -16.85 23.27
N MET A 133 -1.72 -15.56 22.90
CA MET A 133 -2.92 -14.78 22.63
C MET A 133 -3.61 -15.16 21.33
N GLY A 134 -2.86 -15.62 20.32
CA GLY A 134 -3.43 -16.04 19.04
C GLY A 134 -2.40 -16.27 17.96
N PHE A 135 -2.91 -16.49 16.74
CA PHE A 135 -2.16 -16.61 15.49
C PHE A 135 -2.95 -15.98 14.37
N LEU A 136 -2.28 -15.64 13.28
CA LEU A 136 -2.98 -15.41 12.02
C LEU A 136 -3.74 -16.69 11.61
N PRO A 137 -4.92 -16.57 11.00
CA PRO A 137 -5.60 -17.72 10.41
C PRO A 137 -4.71 -18.42 9.38
N GLU A 138 -4.86 -19.73 9.23
CA GLU A 138 -4.12 -20.52 8.27
C GLU A 138 -4.21 -19.94 6.85
N LYS A 139 -3.11 -19.98 6.12
CA LYS A 139 -2.98 -19.44 4.75
C LYS A 139 -3.22 -17.94 4.62
N GLN A 140 -3.18 -17.19 5.73
CA GLN A 140 -3.20 -15.74 5.73
C GLN A 140 -1.78 -15.18 5.93
N GLY A 141 -1.58 -13.92 5.55
CA GLY A 141 -0.29 -13.24 5.61
C GLY A 141 -0.44 -11.77 6.00
N VAL A 142 0.50 -10.95 5.55
CA VAL A 142 0.56 -9.51 5.83
C VAL A 142 -0.74 -8.78 5.44
N GLY A 143 -1.40 -9.19 4.36
CA GLY A 143 -2.68 -8.61 3.94
C GLY A 143 -3.79 -8.76 4.98
N TYR A 144 -3.84 -9.90 5.71
CA TYR A 144 -4.78 -10.07 6.81
C TYR A 144 -4.45 -9.14 7.99
N ALA A 145 -3.17 -9.08 8.40
CA ALA A 145 -2.74 -8.23 9.49
C ALA A 145 -3.00 -6.74 9.17
N ARG A 146 -2.67 -6.30 7.96
CA ARG A 146 -2.92 -4.93 7.49
C ARG A 146 -4.43 -4.63 7.46
N LYS A 147 -5.25 -5.55 6.91
CA LYS A 147 -6.71 -5.39 6.93
C LYS A 147 -7.26 -5.30 8.34
N LEU A 148 -6.82 -6.14 9.26
CA LEU A 148 -7.30 -6.12 10.65
C LEU A 148 -6.99 -4.78 11.33
N GLY A 149 -5.77 -4.26 11.16
CA GLY A 149 -5.41 -2.94 11.66
C GLY A 149 -6.25 -1.81 11.05
N MET A 150 -6.49 -1.85 9.73
CA MET A 150 -7.36 -0.88 9.06
C MET A 150 -8.81 -0.98 9.53
N ASP A 151 -9.32 -2.19 9.80
CA ASP A 151 -10.66 -2.39 10.32
C ASP A 151 -10.84 -1.80 11.73
N TYR A 152 -9.80 -1.89 12.59
CA TYR A 152 -9.77 -1.17 13.87
C TYR A 152 -9.75 0.36 13.66
N ALA A 153 -8.97 0.87 12.70
CA ALA A 153 -8.97 2.28 12.37
C ALA A 153 -10.37 2.78 11.94
N ILE A 154 -11.09 1.97 11.16
CA ILE A 154 -12.49 2.25 10.80
C ILE A 154 -13.39 2.23 12.04
N PHE A 155 -13.21 1.26 12.94
CA PHE A 155 -13.98 1.20 14.18
C PHE A 155 -13.72 2.44 15.06
N PHE A 156 -12.49 2.92 15.17
CA PHE A 156 -12.11 4.13 15.91
C PHE A 156 -12.52 5.45 15.20
N ASP A 157 -13.10 5.35 14.01
CA ASP A 157 -13.52 6.48 13.17
C ASP A 157 -12.38 7.41 12.74
N CYS A 158 -11.18 6.88 12.60
CA CYS A 158 -10.07 7.61 11.98
C CYS A 158 -10.45 8.02 10.56
N LYS A 159 -10.10 9.24 10.15
CA LYS A 159 -10.49 9.79 8.83
C LYS A 159 -9.52 9.37 7.74
N ILE A 160 -8.24 9.25 8.09
CA ILE A 160 -7.14 8.85 7.21
C ILE A 160 -6.49 7.58 7.76
N LEU A 161 -6.32 6.62 6.86
CA LEU A 161 -5.65 5.35 7.10
C LEU A 161 -4.38 5.31 6.25
N ALA A 162 -3.22 5.35 6.87
CA ALA A 162 -1.93 5.22 6.21
C ALA A 162 -1.29 3.87 6.55
N CYS A 163 -0.72 3.19 5.57
CA CYS A 163 -0.01 1.93 5.79
C CYS A 163 1.50 2.18 5.89
N LEU A 164 2.16 1.48 6.82
CA LEU A 164 3.61 1.33 6.86
C LEU A 164 3.96 -0.14 7.09
N ASP A 165 5.20 -0.51 6.81
CA ASP A 165 5.76 -1.79 7.25
C ASP A 165 6.64 -1.59 8.48
N GLY A 166 6.87 -2.64 9.26
CA GLY A 166 7.56 -2.55 10.55
C GLY A 166 9.03 -2.09 10.47
N ASP A 167 9.61 -2.06 9.28
CA ASP A 167 10.98 -1.67 8.98
C ASP A 167 11.09 -0.47 8.01
N THR A 168 9.98 0.24 7.79
CA THR A 168 9.90 1.39 6.87
C THR A 168 10.05 2.70 7.63
N LEU A 169 11.04 3.52 7.26
CA LEU A 169 11.19 4.88 7.79
C LEU A 169 10.34 5.88 7.01
N VAL A 170 10.05 7.02 7.62
CA VAL A 170 9.28 8.09 6.99
C VAL A 170 10.06 9.41 6.95
N GLU A 171 9.71 10.26 5.99
CA GLU A 171 10.28 11.60 5.88
C GLU A 171 9.75 12.53 6.98
N LYS A 172 10.51 13.59 7.31
CA LYS A 172 10.15 14.52 8.40
C LYS A 172 8.81 15.22 8.20
N ASN A 173 8.38 15.42 6.96
CA ASN A 173 7.09 16.05 6.63
C ASN A 173 5.94 15.06 6.48
N TYR A 174 6.15 13.76 6.75
CA TYR A 174 5.15 12.72 6.50
C TYR A 174 3.83 13.00 7.24
N VAL A 175 3.90 13.30 8.53
CA VAL A 175 2.71 13.60 9.36
C VAL A 175 2.00 14.85 8.90
N GLU A 176 2.72 15.94 8.62
CA GLU A 176 2.15 17.18 8.08
C GLU A 176 1.40 16.91 6.77
N THR A 177 2.01 16.10 5.90
CA THR A 177 1.41 15.74 4.61
C THR A 177 0.13 14.91 4.76
N LEU A 178 0.07 14.00 5.74
CA LEU A 178 -1.16 13.27 6.06
C LEU A 178 -2.27 14.18 6.58
N TYR A 179 -1.95 15.17 7.41
CA TYR A 179 -2.91 16.17 7.86
C TYR A 179 -3.39 17.06 6.72
N GLN A 180 -2.50 17.46 5.80
CA GLN A 180 -2.90 18.17 4.58
C GLN A 180 -3.84 17.32 3.73
N PHE A 181 -3.53 16.04 3.54
CA PHE A 181 -4.40 15.13 2.80
C PHE A 181 -5.78 14.96 3.47
N SER A 182 -5.83 14.95 4.81
CA SER A 182 -7.11 14.95 5.54
C SER A 182 -8.00 16.15 5.20
N LYS A 183 -7.40 17.35 5.04
CA LYS A 183 -8.11 18.53 4.56
C LYS A 183 -8.57 18.37 3.11
N ASP A 184 -7.72 17.84 2.24
CA ASP A 184 -8.06 17.62 0.84
C ASP A 184 -9.21 16.59 0.67
N VAL A 185 -9.26 15.56 1.52
CA VAL A 185 -10.41 14.64 1.60
C VAL A 185 -11.69 15.39 1.93
N LYS A 186 -11.65 16.30 2.91
CA LYS A 186 -12.82 17.05 3.37
C LYS A 186 -13.26 18.13 2.36
N GLU A 187 -12.31 18.86 1.79
CA GLU A 187 -12.57 20.06 0.98
C GLU A 187 -12.70 19.74 -0.52
N LYS A 188 -11.86 18.84 -1.02
CA LYS A 188 -11.78 18.47 -2.45
C LYS A 188 -12.42 17.11 -2.73
N GLY A 189 -12.81 16.37 -1.68
CA GLY A 189 -13.36 15.03 -1.77
C GLY A 189 -12.33 14.00 -2.29
N GLU A 190 -11.04 14.16 -1.99
CA GLU A 190 -10.04 13.16 -2.32
C GLU A 190 -10.35 11.84 -1.63
N LEU A 191 -10.00 10.71 -2.28
CA LEU A 191 -10.38 9.39 -1.82
C LEU A 191 -9.18 8.62 -1.25
N PHE A 192 -8.06 8.70 -1.95
CA PHE A 192 -6.83 8.02 -1.60
C PHE A 192 -5.62 8.75 -2.22
N ALA A 193 -4.45 8.45 -1.71
CA ALA A 193 -3.18 8.95 -2.22
C ALA A 193 -2.10 7.87 -2.08
N VAL A 194 -0.97 8.09 -2.74
CA VAL A 194 0.24 7.30 -2.55
C VAL A 194 1.41 8.24 -2.24
N THR A 195 2.39 7.76 -1.47
CA THR A 195 3.66 8.45 -1.25
C THR A 195 4.68 8.03 -2.29
N ASP A 196 5.74 8.81 -2.50
CA ASP A 196 6.94 8.29 -3.16
C ASP A 196 7.71 7.36 -2.21
N PHE A 197 8.68 6.63 -2.75
CA PHE A 197 9.49 5.69 -1.97
C PHE A 197 10.92 5.65 -2.48
N PHE A 198 11.83 5.44 -1.54
CA PHE A 198 13.26 5.17 -1.79
C PHE A 198 13.71 4.14 -0.76
N HIS A 199 14.27 3.03 -1.20
CA HIS A 199 14.75 2.04 -0.24
C HIS A 199 15.92 2.58 0.59
N GLN A 200 15.99 2.14 1.84
CA GLN A 200 17.14 2.40 2.71
C GLN A 200 18.41 1.82 2.08
N LYS A 201 19.58 2.38 2.42
CA LYS A 201 20.85 1.85 1.93
C LYS A 201 21.08 0.43 2.44
N ALA A 202 21.48 -0.45 1.52
CA ALA A 202 21.95 -1.78 1.87
C ALA A 202 23.42 -1.75 2.30
N GLU A 203 23.78 -2.55 3.30
CA GLU A 203 25.18 -2.68 3.73
C GLU A 203 26.06 -3.34 2.66
N ASN A 204 25.46 -4.25 1.90
CA ASN A 204 26.15 -5.01 0.85
C ASN A 204 25.97 -4.32 -0.51
N GLN A 205 27.08 -4.05 -1.20
CA GLN A 205 27.08 -3.36 -2.50
C GLN A 205 26.31 -4.09 -3.60
N PHE A 206 26.24 -5.43 -3.58
CA PHE A 206 25.47 -6.20 -4.58
C PHE A 206 23.98 -5.97 -4.38
N TYR A 207 23.52 -6.01 -3.14
CA TYR A 207 22.12 -5.73 -2.81
C TYR A 207 21.76 -4.27 -3.06
N GLN A 208 22.68 -3.32 -2.75
CA GLN A 208 22.46 -1.91 -3.10
C GLN A 208 22.25 -1.74 -4.60
N LYS A 209 23.12 -2.36 -5.42
CA LYS A 209 23.01 -2.28 -6.89
C LYS A 209 21.72 -2.91 -7.40
N ALA A 210 21.27 -4.04 -6.81
CA ALA A 210 20.04 -4.71 -7.18
C ALA A 210 18.81 -3.87 -6.82
N ILE A 211 18.79 -3.25 -5.62
CA ILE A 211 17.74 -2.34 -5.17
C ILE A 211 17.66 -1.13 -6.10
N ASP A 212 18.78 -0.45 -6.37
CA ASP A 212 18.80 0.72 -7.25
C ASP A 212 18.26 0.40 -8.65
N SER A 213 18.64 -0.78 -9.17
CA SER A 213 18.18 -1.23 -10.49
C SER A 213 16.69 -1.55 -10.50
N TYR A 214 16.20 -2.26 -9.48
CA TYR A 214 14.78 -2.63 -9.39
C TYR A 214 13.88 -1.43 -9.11
N GLU A 215 14.28 -0.54 -8.21
CA GLU A 215 13.56 0.71 -7.95
C GLU A 215 13.52 1.60 -9.18
N GLY A 216 14.65 1.70 -9.91
CA GLY A 216 14.71 2.40 -11.19
C GLY A 216 13.72 1.84 -12.20
N PHE A 217 13.60 0.51 -12.30
CA PHE A 217 12.59 -0.15 -13.14
C PHE A 217 11.16 0.21 -12.70
N LEU A 218 10.84 0.12 -11.42
CA LEU A 218 9.48 0.41 -10.93
C LEU A 218 9.06 1.85 -11.26
N LYS A 219 9.95 2.83 -11.04
CA LYS A 219 9.71 4.25 -11.36
C LYS A 219 9.59 4.50 -12.86
N PHE A 220 10.48 3.88 -13.65
CA PHE A 220 10.40 3.93 -15.12
C PHE A 220 9.08 3.36 -15.63
N HIS A 221 8.71 2.16 -15.18
CA HIS A 221 7.47 1.50 -15.57
C HIS A 221 6.23 2.34 -15.24
N SER A 222 6.17 2.86 -14.00
CA SER A 222 5.10 3.76 -13.56
C SER A 222 4.98 4.99 -14.47
N LYS A 223 6.08 5.66 -14.77
CA LYS A 223 6.12 6.83 -15.66
C LYS A 223 5.63 6.48 -17.07
N LYS A 224 6.10 5.36 -17.63
CA LYS A 224 5.67 4.91 -18.96
C LYS A 224 4.17 4.59 -19.02
N LEU A 225 3.62 3.96 -17.98
CA LEU A 225 2.18 3.73 -17.89
C LEU A 225 1.38 5.04 -17.77
N GLU A 226 1.88 6.03 -17.02
CA GLU A 226 1.25 7.37 -16.96
C GLU A 226 1.24 8.02 -18.36
N GLU A 227 2.35 7.95 -19.09
CA GLU A 227 2.48 8.45 -20.47
C GLU A 227 1.53 7.74 -21.45
N CYS A 228 1.16 6.49 -21.17
CA CYS A 228 0.13 5.77 -21.95
C CYS A 228 -1.29 6.26 -21.67
N GLY A 229 -1.53 7.04 -20.60
CA GLY A 229 -2.83 7.57 -20.24
C GLY A 229 -3.70 6.61 -19.43
N THR A 230 -3.15 5.54 -18.88
CA THR A 230 -3.88 4.66 -17.95
C THR A 230 -3.85 5.20 -16.52
N PRO A 231 -4.93 5.06 -15.73
CA PRO A 231 -4.94 5.43 -14.32
C PRO A 231 -4.17 4.43 -13.42
N PHE A 232 -3.81 3.26 -13.94
CA PHE A 232 -3.15 2.17 -13.20
C PHE A 232 -1.62 2.26 -13.25
N TYR A 233 -1.08 3.48 -13.24
CA TYR A 233 0.35 3.74 -13.30
C TYR A 233 1.07 3.75 -11.93
N PRO A 234 0.42 4.09 -10.78
CA PRO A 234 1.15 4.17 -9.52
C PRO A 234 1.71 2.82 -9.09
N VAL A 235 2.92 2.84 -8.56
CA VAL A 235 3.54 1.66 -7.98
C VAL A 235 2.78 1.22 -6.75
N ALA A 236 2.38 -0.04 -6.70
CA ALA A 236 1.70 -0.63 -5.55
C ALA A 236 2.72 -1.21 -4.58
N LEU A 237 3.01 -0.47 -3.52
CA LEU A 237 3.81 -0.93 -2.38
C LEU A 237 3.00 -0.73 -1.10
N GLY A 238 3.00 -1.74 -0.23
CA GLY A 238 2.24 -1.71 1.01
C GLY A 238 2.41 -0.41 1.81
N PRO A 239 3.64 0.03 2.10
CA PRO A 239 3.90 1.20 2.94
C PRO A 239 3.62 2.56 2.27
N THR A 240 3.30 2.60 0.98
CA THR A 240 3.00 3.87 0.28
C THR A 240 1.51 4.25 0.28
N LEU A 241 0.62 3.35 0.72
CA LEU A 241 -0.81 3.50 0.54
C LEU A 241 -1.46 4.34 1.64
N VAL A 242 -2.21 5.35 1.24
CA VAL A 242 -3.01 6.20 2.12
C VAL A 242 -4.44 6.29 1.59
N SER A 243 -5.43 6.02 2.44
CA SER A 243 -6.85 6.10 2.04
C SER A 243 -7.69 6.88 3.06
N SER A 244 -8.78 7.49 2.58
CA SER A 244 -9.83 7.95 3.47
C SER A 244 -10.64 6.76 4.00
N ASN A 245 -11.25 6.90 5.17
CA ASN A 245 -12.16 5.90 5.73
C ASN A 245 -13.34 5.61 4.80
N TYR A 246 -13.85 6.63 4.12
CA TYR A 246 -14.90 6.47 3.13
C TYR A 246 -14.48 5.57 1.97
N ALA A 247 -13.31 5.83 1.37
CA ALA A 247 -12.80 5.05 0.25
C ALA A 247 -12.54 3.59 0.65
N TYR A 248 -11.93 3.38 1.82
CA TYR A 248 -11.70 2.04 2.36
C TYR A 248 -13.01 1.24 2.50
N CYS A 249 -14.03 1.84 3.12
CA CYS A 249 -15.33 1.19 3.27
C CYS A 249 -16.03 0.95 1.92
N ALA A 250 -15.94 1.92 0.99
CA ALA A 250 -16.58 1.84 -0.32
C ALA A 250 -16.03 0.71 -1.20
N VAL A 251 -14.75 0.39 -1.07
CA VAL A 251 -14.13 -0.75 -1.79
C VAL A 251 -14.22 -2.08 -1.01
N ASN A 252 -14.98 -2.13 0.09
CA ASN A 252 -15.11 -3.27 1.01
C ASN A 252 -13.80 -3.64 1.73
N GLY A 253 -12.92 -2.66 1.95
CA GLY A 253 -11.64 -2.83 2.61
C GLY A 253 -10.57 -3.52 1.76
N MET A 254 -9.43 -3.79 2.38
CA MET A 254 -8.35 -4.56 1.77
C MET A 254 -8.77 -6.01 1.54
N ASN A 255 -8.32 -6.62 0.46
CA ASN A 255 -8.60 -8.03 0.20
C ASN A 255 -7.67 -8.96 1.01
N LEU A 256 -8.09 -10.21 1.20
CA LEU A 256 -7.39 -11.23 1.99
C LEU A 256 -6.52 -12.14 1.10
N LYS A 257 -5.95 -11.62 0.03
CA LYS A 257 -5.02 -12.41 -0.79
C LYS A 257 -3.69 -12.62 -0.05
N VAL A 258 -3.09 -13.76 -0.25
CA VAL A 258 -1.83 -14.15 0.39
C VAL A 258 -0.67 -13.25 -0.06
N ALA A 259 -0.73 -12.77 -1.31
CA ALA A 259 0.26 -11.85 -1.90
C ALA A 259 -0.39 -10.88 -2.89
N GLY A 260 0.21 -9.69 -3.03
CA GLY A 260 -0.29 -8.63 -3.91
C GLY A 260 -1.56 -7.95 -3.40
N GLU A 261 -1.81 -8.01 -2.10
CA GLU A 261 -2.96 -7.35 -1.47
C GLU A 261 -2.94 -5.84 -1.69
N ASP A 262 -1.76 -5.23 -1.70
CA ASP A 262 -1.51 -3.82 -2.01
C ASP A 262 -1.89 -3.47 -3.44
N PHE A 263 -1.48 -4.28 -4.42
CA PHE A 263 -1.83 -4.11 -5.82
C PHE A 263 -3.36 -4.14 -6.02
N TYR A 264 -4.04 -5.16 -5.51
CA TYR A 264 -5.48 -5.27 -5.67
C TYR A 264 -6.25 -4.19 -4.89
N PHE A 265 -5.74 -3.78 -3.73
CA PHE A 265 -6.35 -2.69 -2.97
C PHE A 265 -6.22 -1.37 -3.72
N LEU A 266 -5.03 -1.02 -4.20
CA LEU A 266 -4.79 0.18 -5.00
C LEU A 266 -5.67 0.19 -6.27
N GLN A 267 -5.78 -0.93 -6.98
CA GLN A 267 -6.68 -1.03 -8.14
C GLN A 267 -8.14 -0.75 -7.78
N SER A 268 -8.60 -1.26 -6.63
CA SER A 268 -9.98 -1.03 -6.17
C SER A 268 -10.24 0.45 -5.86
N LEU A 269 -9.27 1.12 -5.25
CA LEU A 269 -9.31 2.57 -4.98
C LEU A 269 -9.31 3.39 -6.27
N ILE A 270 -8.48 3.02 -7.24
CA ILE A 270 -8.45 3.67 -8.56
C ILE A 270 -9.81 3.51 -9.26
N LYS A 271 -10.38 2.30 -9.29
CA LYS A 271 -11.70 2.04 -9.87
C LYS A 271 -12.81 2.84 -9.19
N LEU A 272 -12.76 2.98 -7.86
CA LEU A 272 -13.68 3.84 -7.11
C LEU A 272 -13.57 5.30 -7.54
N LYS A 273 -12.35 5.84 -7.63
CA LYS A 273 -12.08 7.22 -8.04
C LYS A 273 -12.60 7.51 -9.44
N ILE A 274 -12.39 6.58 -10.37
CA ILE A 274 -12.90 6.68 -11.75
C ILE A 274 -14.43 6.65 -11.78
N ALA A 275 -15.05 5.72 -11.04
CA ALA A 275 -16.50 5.59 -10.97
C ALA A 275 -17.19 6.84 -10.40
N ASP A 276 -16.51 7.56 -9.51
CA ASP A 276 -16.96 8.83 -8.91
C ASP A 276 -16.84 10.02 -9.89
N GLY A 277 -16.37 9.79 -11.12
CA GLY A 277 -16.24 10.80 -12.18
C GLY A 277 -15.07 11.78 -11.95
N LYS A 278 -14.13 11.43 -11.08
CA LYS A 278 -12.94 12.23 -10.79
C LYS A 278 -11.84 12.03 -11.82
N THR A 279 -10.78 12.83 -11.70
CA THR A 279 -9.59 12.71 -12.55
C THR A 279 -9.00 11.30 -12.52
N LEU A 280 -8.47 10.86 -13.67
CA LEU A 280 -7.72 9.60 -13.77
C LEU A 280 -6.36 9.63 -13.02
N LYS A 281 -5.89 10.83 -12.64
CA LYS A 281 -4.62 10.97 -11.93
C LYS A 281 -4.76 10.60 -10.46
N THR A 282 -3.82 9.79 -9.98
CA THR A 282 -3.68 9.49 -8.55
C THR A 282 -3.05 10.69 -7.83
N THR A 283 -3.51 10.95 -6.63
CA THR A 283 -2.93 11.98 -5.77
C THR A 283 -1.62 11.46 -5.21
N MET A 284 -0.50 12.11 -5.60
CA MET A 284 0.82 11.86 -5.05
C MET A 284 1.04 12.80 -3.87
N LEU A 285 1.35 12.26 -2.71
CA LEU A 285 1.73 13.06 -1.54
C LEU A 285 3.17 13.55 -1.69
N ASN A 286 3.42 14.79 -1.30
CA ASN A 286 4.77 15.38 -1.35
C ASN A 286 5.60 14.94 -0.14
N THR A 287 5.75 13.65 0.02
CA THR A 287 6.55 13.00 1.06
C THR A 287 6.97 11.62 0.58
N SER A 288 8.01 11.06 1.20
CA SER A 288 8.55 9.75 0.85
C SER A 288 8.56 8.82 2.05
N VAL A 289 8.49 7.53 1.75
CA VAL A 289 8.77 6.47 2.71
C VAL A 289 10.04 5.71 2.29
N PHE A 290 10.72 5.12 3.25
CA PHE A 290 12.00 4.43 3.03
C PHE A 290 11.89 2.97 3.50
N PRO A 291 11.37 2.06 2.64
CA PRO A 291 11.34 0.64 2.94
C PRO A 291 12.73 0.08 3.22
N SER A 292 12.82 -0.93 4.05
CA SER A 292 14.09 -1.59 4.34
C SER A 292 14.70 -2.22 3.09
N SER A 293 16.02 -2.18 3.02
CA SER A 293 16.82 -2.90 2.02
C SER A 293 17.11 -4.35 2.39
N ARG A 294 16.58 -4.80 3.52
CA ARG A 294 16.79 -6.15 4.05
C ARG A 294 16.20 -7.21 3.13
N ILE A 295 16.97 -8.30 2.90
CA ILE A 295 16.45 -9.48 2.24
C ILE A 295 15.42 -10.13 3.15
N SER A 296 14.28 -10.47 2.59
CA SER A 296 13.22 -11.14 3.33
C SER A 296 12.75 -12.37 2.57
N ASP A 297 12.93 -13.55 3.17
CA ASP A 297 12.38 -14.81 2.67
C ASP A 297 10.91 -15.02 3.07
N ARG A 298 10.30 -14.02 3.75
CA ARG A 298 8.95 -14.12 4.31
C ARG A 298 7.85 -14.09 3.26
N VAL A 299 8.12 -13.57 2.07
CA VAL A 299 7.15 -13.44 0.97
C VAL A 299 7.76 -14.03 -0.30
N LEU A 300 7.08 -15.00 -0.89
CA LEU A 300 7.48 -15.65 -2.16
C LEU A 300 7.53 -14.67 -3.34
N PHE A 301 6.78 -13.57 -3.26
CA PHE A 301 6.69 -12.53 -4.28
C PHE A 301 6.80 -11.16 -3.61
N GLY A 302 7.75 -10.34 -4.05
CA GLY A 302 7.96 -9.00 -3.52
C GLY A 302 9.38 -8.49 -3.79
N THR A 303 9.67 -7.27 -3.37
CA THR A 303 10.96 -6.61 -3.60
C THR A 303 12.14 -7.46 -3.09
N GLY A 304 12.06 -8.00 -1.86
CA GLY A 304 13.14 -8.80 -1.26
C GLY A 304 13.49 -10.04 -2.07
N SER A 305 12.49 -10.82 -2.53
CA SER A 305 12.69 -12.01 -3.36
C SER A 305 13.34 -11.64 -4.71
N ARG A 306 12.85 -10.58 -5.37
CA ARG A 306 13.39 -10.12 -6.66
C ARG A 306 14.83 -9.63 -6.56
N ILE A 307 15.17 -8.91 -5.51
CA ILE A 307 16.52 -8.43 -5.26
C ILE A 307 17.48 -9.61 -5.03
N ASN A 308 17.04 -10.61 -4.26
CA ASN A 308 17.84 -11.81 -4.02
C ASN A 308 18.08 -12.59 -5.32
N GLU A 309 17.04 -12.82 -6.12
CA GLU A 309 17.15 -13.44 -7.44
C GLU A 309 18.18 -12.73 -8.32
N LEU A 310 18.13 -11.40 -8.43
CA LEU A 310 19.07 -10.62 -9.23
C LEU A 310 20.54 -10.81 -8.82
N VAL A 311 20.79 -10.85 -7.52
CA VAL A 311 22.15 -11.02 -6.99
C VAL A 311 22.66 -12.44 -7.24
N GLU A 312 21.83 -13.45 -7.00
CA GLU A 312 22.21 -14.85 -7.22
C GLU A 312 22.41 -15.16 -8.72
N ASP A 313 21.53 -14.66 -9.58
CA ASP A 313 21.68 -14.82 -11.03
C ASP A 313 22.97 -14.15 -11.54
N ALA A 314 23.30 -12.95 -11.05
CA ALA A 314 24.53 -12.26 -11.43
C ALA A 314 25.79 -13.03 -10.99
N LYS A 315 25.78 -13.62 -9.77
CA LYS A 315 26.87 -14.48 -9.28
C LYS A 315 27.03 -15.74 -10.16
N ASN A 316 25.91 -16.39 -10.49
CA ASN A 316 25.92 -17.60 -11.33
C ASN A 316 26.40 -17.29 -12.75
N MET A 317 25.98 -16.18 -13.34
CA MET A 317 26.38 -15.77 -14.70
C MET A 317 27.84 -15.32 -14.79
N SER A 318 28.43 -14.80 -13.71
CA SER A 318 29.79 -14.25 -13.76
C SER A 318 30.85 -15.33 -13.87
N GLN A 319 30.61 -16.58 -13.41
CA GLN A 319 31.57 -17.67 -13.32
C GLN A 319 32.94 -17.25 -12.73
N SER A 320 32.96 -16.14 -12.01
CA SER A 320 34.15 -15.46 -11.52
C SER A 320 33.91 -15.00 -10.09
N CYS A 321 34.97 -15.04 -9.27
CA CYS A 321 34.96 -14.44 -7.93
C CYS A 321 35.27 -12.91 -7.96
N ASP A 322 35.28 -12.30 -9.14
CA ASP A 322 35.56 -10.90 -9.35
C ASP A 322 34.29 -10.08 -9.07
N ASN A 323 34.32 -9.31 -8.00
CA ASN A 323 33.18 -8.51 -7.54
C ASN A 323 32.71 -7.48 -8.58
N ASP A 324 33.61 -6.86 -9.31
CA ASP A 324 33.28 -5.85 -10.32
C ASP A 324 32.48 -6.49 -11.46
N LYS A 325 32.87 -7.68 -11.91
CA LYS A 325 32.13 -8.41 -12.94
C LYS A 325 30.76 -8.88 -12.48
N ILE A 326 30.60 -9.19 -11.18
CA ILE A 326 29.28 -9.52 -10.62
C ILE A 326 28.40 -8.26 -10.62
N LEU A 327 28.95 -7.13 -10.14
CA LEU A 327 28.21 -5.85 -10.09
C LEU A 327 27.72 -5.39 -11.47
N GLU A 328 28.55 -5.55 -12.52
CA GLU A 328 28.15 -5.20 -13.89
C GLU A 328 26.95 -6.01 -14.40
N LYS A 329 26.76 -7.24 -13.90
CA LYS A 329 25.64 -8.12 -14.30
C LYS A 329 24.36 -7.91 -13.50
N ILE A 330 24.44 -7.19 -12.39
CA ILE A 330 23.24 -6.86 -11.60
C ILE A 330 22.47 -5.75 -12.31
N SER A 331 21.44 -6.16 -13.05
CA SER A 331 20.53 -5.24 -13.73
C SER A 331 19.15 -5.88 -13.83
N TYR A 332 18.12 -5.16 -13.38
CA TYR A 332 16.75 -5.58 -13.62
C TYR A 332 16.36 -5.26 -15.06
N PRO A 333 15.80 -6.24 -15.82
CA PRO A 333 15.41 -5.99 -17.21
C PRO A 333 14.23 -5.02 -17.28
N TYR A 334 14.36 -4.01 -18.15
CA TYR A 334 13.26 -3.10 -18.46
C TYR A 334 12.49 -3.64 -19.65
N TYR A 335 11.20 -3.40 -19.67
CA TYR A 335 10.41 -3.64 -20.86
C TYR A 335 10.81 -2.68 -21.97
N ASP A 336 10.83 -3.18 -23.21
CA ASP A 336 11.14 -2.36 -24.37
C ASP A 336 10.11 -1.23 -24.55
N GLU A 337 10.58 -0.06 -24.96
CA GLU A 337 9.71 1.13 -25.13
C GLU A 337 8.57 0.91 -26.11
N TRP A 338 8.79 0.13 -27.18
CA TRP A 338 7.76 -0.16 -28.16
C TRP A 338 6.51 -0.83 -27.54
N ILE A 339 6.67 -1.58 -26.45
CA ILE A 339 5.54 -2.19 -25.72
C ILE A 339 4.61 -1.09 -25.19
N TYR A 340 5.18 -0.06 -24.58
CA TYR A 340 4.39 1.07 -24.08
C TYR A 340 3.76 1.89 -25.22
N ASP A 341 4.44 2.01 -26.35
CA ASP A 341 3.87 2.67 -27.54
C ASP A 341 2.62 1.95 -28.06
N GLU A 342 2.58 0.60 -28.00
CA GLU A 342 1.40 -0.17 -28.37
C GLU A 342 0.24 0.09 -27.39
N PHE A 343 0.50 0.14 -26.08
CA PHE A 343 -0.53 0.54 -25.11
C PHE A 343 -0.99 1.98 -25.29
N LYS A 344 -0.08 2.92 -25.56
CA LYS A 344 -0.41 4.31 -25.81
C LYS A 344 -1.35 4.47 -27.01
N LYS A 345 -1.06 3.79 -28.11
CA LYS A 345 -1.95 3.73 -29.30
C LYS A 345 -3.32 3.15 -28.93
N PHE A 346 -3.31 2.02 -28.22
CA PHE A 346 -4.56 1.37 -27.81
C PHE A 346 -5.42 2.25 -26.90
N PHE A 347 -4.84 2.87 -25.90
CA PHE A 347 -5.61 3.75 -25.00
C PHE A 347 -6.13 5.02 -25.70
N ALA A 348 -5.38 5.56 -26.67
CA ALA A 348 -5.81 6.71 -27.45
C ALA A 348 -6.98 6.37 -28.38
N GLU A 349 -6.89 5.29 -29.14
CA GLU A 349 -7.83 4.97 -30.22
C GLU A 349 -8.89 3.94 -29.83
N LYS A 350 -8.62 3.12 -28.78
CA LYS A 350 -9.48 2.00 -28.36
C LYS A 350 -9.86 1.07 -29.53
N ASN A 351 -8.89 0.88 -30.40
CA ASN A 351 -9.03 0.06 -31.61
C ASN A 351 -7.96 -1.05 -31.64
N PRO A 352 -8.33 -2.35 -31.59
CA PRO A 352 -7.39 -3.45 -31.68
C PRO A 352 -6.56 -3.48 -32.96
N GLU A 353 -7.12 -3.02 -34.09
CA GLU A 353 -6.50 -3.12 -35.42
C GLU A 353 -5.25 -2.24 -35.59
N VAL A 354 -5.08 -1.23 -34.72
CA VAL A 354 -3.93 -0.31 -34.79
C VAL A 354 -2.78 -0.72 -33.92
N THR A 355 -2.90 -1.85 -33.18
CA THR A 355 -1.91 -2.30 -32.18
C THR A 355 -1.54 -3.76 -32.35
N LYS A 356 -0.36 -4.14 -31.87
CA LYS A 356 0.05 -5.55 -31.77
C LYS A 356 -0.67 -6.31 -30.65
N LEU A 357 -1.55 -5.64 -29.89
CA LEU A 357 -2.37 -6.26 -28.84
C LEU A 357 -3.63 -6.97 -29.41
N LYS A 358 -3.84 -6.99 -30.73
CA LYS A 358 -5.07 -7.49 -31.37
C LYS A 358 -5.47 -8.87 -30.83
N ASP A 359 -4.61 -9.87 -30.95
CA ASP A 359 -4.94 -11.25 -30.58
C ASP A 359 -5.21 -11.36 -29.06
N PHE A 360 -4.41 -10.66 -28.23
CA PHE A 360 -4.64 -10.57 -26.78
C PHE A 360 -6.02 -9.97 -26.47
N LEU A 361 -6.40 -8.91 -27.19
CA LEU A 361 -7.68 -8.23 -26.99
C LEU A 361 -8.87 -9.07 -27.48
N GLU A 362 -8.70 -9.89 -28.51
CA GLU A 362 -9.69 -10.88 -28.97
C GLU A 362 -9.91 -11.95 -27.87
N ASP A 363 -8.85 -12.51 -27.31
CA ASP A 363 -8.91 -13.47 -26.20
C ASP A 363 -9.62 -12.89 -24.98
N GLU A 364 -9.41 -11.61 -24.68
CA GLU A 364 -10.07 -10.87 -23.61
C GLU A 364 -11.51 -10.44 -23.97
N LYS A 365 -12.03 -10.79 -25.14
CA LYS A 365 -13.37 -10.42 -25.64
C LYS A 365 -13.59 -8.90 -25.66
N PHE A 366 -12.57 -8.17 -26.13
CA PHE A 366 -12.60 -6.70 -26.14
C PHE A 366 -13.81 -6.15 -26.88
N LEU A 367 -14.07 -6.56 -28.14
CA LEU A 367 -15.15 -6.02 -28.98
C LEU A 367 -16.52 -6.18 -28.30
N GLU A 368 -16.79 -7.36 -27.73
CA GLU A 368 -18.06 -7.62 -27.05
C GLU A 368 -18.26 -6.68 -25.85
N ASN A 369 -17.20 -6.50 -25.02
CA ASN A 369 -17.25 -5.62 -23.86
C ASN A 369 -17.31 -4.15 -24.29
N PHE A 370 -16.59 -3.76 -25.32
CA PHE A 370 -16.56 -2.40 -25.85
C PHE A 370 -17.92 -1.96 -26.38
N ASP A 371 -18.61 -2.85 -27.16
CA ASP A 371 -19.96 -2.59 -27.63
C ASP A 371 -20.96 -2.45 -26.48
N LYS A 372 -20.86 -3.28 -25.44
CA LYS A 372 -21.65 -3.13 -24.22
C LYS A 372 -21.41 -1.78 -23.54
N MET A 373 -20.14 -1.36 -23.43
CA MET A 373 -19.79 -0.05 -22.88
C MET A 373 -20.34 1.10 -23.71
N LYS A 374 -20.19 1.05 -25.05
CA LYS A 374 -20.78 2.05 -25.96
C LYS A 374 -22.29 2.14 -25.80
N LYS A 375 -22.98 1.01 -25.77
CA LYS A 375 -24.44 0.95 -25.61
C LYS A 375 -24.89 1.57 -24.28
N ASN A 376 -24.18 1.27 -23.18
CA ASN A 376 -24.59 1.66 -21.85
C ASN A 376 -24.14 3.10 -21.49
N TYR A 377 -23.01 3.53 -21.96
CA TYR A 377 -22.33 4.75 -21.51
C TYR A 377 -21.94 5.72 -22.63
N GLY A 378 -22.13 5.36 -23.91
CA GLY A 378 -21.62 6.14 -25.04
C GLY A 378 -22.17 7.58 -25.15
N LYS A 379 -23.25 7.90 -24.42
CA LYS A 379 -23.79 9.27 -24.33
C LYS A 379 -22.99 10.17 -23.35
N SER A 380 -22.08 9.62 -22.58
CA SER A 380 -21.27 10.35 -21.58
C SER A 380 -19.82 9.87 -21.66
N GLN A 381 -18.95 10.73 -22.21
CA GLN A 381 -17.53 10.44 -22.36
C GLN A 381 -16.88 9.99 -21.04
N ASN A 382 -17.15 10.71 -19.95
CA ASN A 382 -16.57 10.38 -18.63
C ASN A 382 -16.99 9.00 -18.14
N ARG A 383 -18.27 8.63 -18.31
CA ARG A 383 -18.76 7.30 -17.90
C ARG A 383 -18.23 6.17 -18.79
N PHE A 384 -18.07 6.46 -20.06
CA PHE A 384 -17.47 5.52 -20.99
C PHE A 384 -16.01 5.26 -20.67
N GLU A 385 -15.20 6.32 -20.45
CA GLU A 385 -13.79 6.18 -20.00
C GLU A 385 -13.69 5.43 -18.67
N ALA A 386 -14.58 5.74 -17.74
CA ALA A 386 -14.63 5.02 -16.46
C ALA A 386 -14.90 3.52 -16.64
N ALA A 387 -15.87 3.16 -17.47
CA ALA A 387 -16.19 1.78 -17.79
C ALA A 387 -15.04 1.07 -18.52
N PHE A 388 -14.40 1.76 -19.46
CA PHE A 388 -13.26 1.25 -20.20
C PHE A 388 -12.09 0.92 -19.28
N HIS A 389 -11.63 1.86 -18.46
CA HIS A 389 -10.53 1.65 -17.51
C HIS A 389 -10.90 0.67 -16.38
N THR A 390 -12.17 0.57 -16.00
CA THR A 390 -12.60 -0.46 -15.05
C THR A 390 -12.48 -1.86 -15.64
N TRP A 391 -12.74 -2.00 -16.93
CA TRP A 391 -12.61 -3.27 -17.65
C TRP A 391 -11.16 -3.56 -18.03
N PHE A 392 -10.42 -2.59 -18.61
CA PHE A 392 -9.01 -2.72 -18.95
C PHE A 392 -8.16 -2.22 -17.79
N ASP A 393 -8.08 -3.02 -16.73
CA ASP A 393 -7.42 -2.68 -15.48
C ASP A 393 -5.92 -3.04 -15.48
N GLY A 394 -5.24 -2.75 -14.37
CA GLY A 394 -3.81 -3.01 -14.20
C GLY A 394 -3.42 -4.47 -14.39
N LEU A 395 -4.30 -5.43 -14.06
CA LEU A 395 -4.01 -6.85 -14.29
C LEU A 395 -4.00 -7.18 -15.80
N LYS A 396 -4.93 -6.60 -16.58
CA LYS A 396 -4.92 -6.75 -18.04
C LYS A 396 -3.72 -6.06 -18.68
N ILE A 397 -3.29 -4.93 -18.13
CA ILE A 397 -2.05 -4.26 -18.59
C ILE A 397 -0.86 -5.19 -18.41
N ILE A 398 -0.65 -5.76 -17.21
CA ILE A 398 0.44 -6.71 -16.95
C ILE A 398 0.38 -7.91 -17.88
N ARG A 399 -0.80 -8.51 -18.07
CA ARG A 399 -0.98 -9.65 -18.97
C ARG A 399 -0.71 -9.29 -20.44
N GLY A 400 -1.11 -8.11 -20.88
CA GLY A 400 -0.84 -7.61 -22.23
C GLY A 400 0.66 -7.31 -22.45
N ILE A 401 1.38 -6.79 -21.45
CA ILE A 401 2.84 -6.62 -21.51
C ILE A 401 3.51 -7.98 -21.73
N HIS A 402 3.19 -8.97 -20.87
CA HIS A 402 3.75 -10.32 -21.00
C HIS A 402 3.37 -11.02 -22.31
N PHE A 403 2.21 -10.69 -22.89
CA PHE A 403 1.84 -11.17 -24.22
C PHE A 403 2.77 -10.59 -25.28
N LEU A 404 3.02 -9.27 -25.24
CA LEU A 404 3.88 -8.60 -26.23
C LEU A 404 5.35 -9.00 -26.10
N GLU A 405 5.85 -9.34 -24.90
CA GLU A 405 7.21 -9.85 -24.73
C GLU A 405 7.46 -11.22 -25.36
N LYS A 406 6.39 -12.02 -25.51
CA LYS A 406 6.51 -13.40 -26.03
C LYS A 406 6.30 -13.48 -27.54
N ASN A 407 5.75 -12.44 -28.14
CA ASN A 407 5.40 -12.37 -29.56
C ASN A 407 6.08 -11.20 -30.28
#